data_41c4b850244c6a2fdb9d2fe8dbf3631e
#
_entry.id   41c4b850244c6a2fdb9d2fe8dbf3631e
#
_cell.length_a   1.000
_cell.length_b   1.000
_cell.length_c   1.000
_cell.angle_alpha   90.00
_cell.angle_beta   90.00
_cell.angle_gamma   90.00
#
_symmetry.space_group_name_H-M   'P 1'
#
loop_
_entity.id
_entity.type
_entity.pdbx_description
1 polymer ?
#
loop_
_entity_poly.entity_id
_entity_poly.type
_entity_poly.pdbx_seq_one_letter_code
_entity_poly.pdbx_strand_id
1 'polypeptide(L)'
;AMMICAAGAVPDSVLSVSMPVQAAEAVEQTSLPQVTGLTSKTPDISSIRLSWNAVNGADGYSVGMRSKGQYPEIADVTDTTYLVTGLPAATRENFKVRAYKIVNGQKVYGDYSVNYNSATNPRPISGLKAQTGNASVSLSWKKVGCSNYRVFMLKNGKWKQIAQTDTNSYTVKGLDAGSYKFKVRACKRDDKGANHYGKYSQEITAQAVTVNKVTGLTSKTPNTSSIKLSWNAVSGADGYSVGMRSKGKYPEIADVKGTTYTVKGLPAATRENFKVRAYKIVDGVKIYSDYCENYNSATNPRKVTGVKASDITASTLDLNWKSVGCTSYKVFIYTNGKWKNIASSTVNSCAINGLYAK
;
A
#
# COMPACT_ATOMS: atom_id res chain seq x y z
N ALA A 1 -51.02 -19.50 84.09
CA ALA A 1 -51.15 -19.60 85.54
C ALA A 1 -49.86 -19.16 86.19
N MET A 2 -49.77 -17.98 86.70
CA MET A 2 -49.87 -17.70 88.17
C MET A 2 -48.81 -18.47 88.97
N MET A 3 -47.91 -17.99 89.78
CA MET A 3 -48.01 -16.93 90.78
C MET A 3 -46.63 -16.81 91.49
N ILE A 4 -46.17 -15.64 91.74
CA ILE A 4 -45.88 -14.95 93.02
C ILE A 4 -44.58 -15.27 93.76
N CYS A 5 -43.81 -14.19 93.92
CA CYS A 5 -43.10 -13.58 95.05
C CYS A 5 -42.30 -14.40 96.06
N ALA A 6 -41.09 -13.98 96.33
CA ALA A 6 -40.76 -13.27 97.57
C ALA A 6 -39.31 -12.73 97.54
N ALA A 7 -39.19 -11.55 98.16
CA ALA A 7 -37.99 -10.76 98.34
C ALA A 7 -37.04 -11.33 99.44
N GLY A 8 -35.74 -11.07 99.30
CA GLY A 8 -34.78 -11.31 100.41
C GLY A 8 -33.57 -10.41 100.20
N ALA A 9 -33.30 -9.58 101.17
CA ALA A 9 -32.41 -8.42 101.19
C ALA A 9 -30.91 -8.71 101.13
N VAL A 10 -30.18 -7.71 100.72
CA VAL A 10 -28.76 -7.41 100.60
C VAL A 10 -27.89 -7.71 101.80
N PRO A 11 -26.55 -7.94 101.70
CA PRO A 11 -25.71 -6.75 101.84
C PRO A 11 -24.51 -6.68 100.86
N ASP A 12 -24.06 -5.42 100.71
CA ASP A 12 -22.87 -4.91 100.02
C ASP A 12 -21.59 -5.64 100.35
N SER A 13 -20.80 -5.91 99.31
CA SER A 13 -19.36 -5.75 99.37
C SER A 13 -18.87 -5.50 97.94
N VAL A 14 -18.47 -4.27 97.66
CA VAL A 14 -17.85 -3.79 96.48
C VAL A 14 -16.40 -4.33 96.41
N LEU A 15 -16.13 -5.23 95.53
CA LEU A 15 -14.78 -5.53 95.06
C LEU A 15 -14.70 -5.04 93.62
N SER A 16 -14.17 -3.83 93.46
CA SER A 16 -13.70 -3.30 92.17
C SER A 16 -12.49 -4.07 91.67
N VAL A 17 -12.67 -5.03 90.77
CA VAL A 17 -11.62 -5.60 90.02
C VAL A 17 -11.48 -4.71 88.77
N SER A 18 -10.48 -3.81 88.80
CA SER A 18 -9.98 -3.15 87.60
C SER A 18 -9.33 -4.19 86.71
N MET A 19 -10.04 -4.59 85.64
CA MET A 19 -9.37 -5.27 84.51
C MET A 19 -8.39 -4.32 83.82
N PRO A 20 -7.18 -4.72 83.56
CA PRO A 20 -6.30 -3.90 82.72
C PRO A 20 -6.97 -3.82 81.36
N VAL A 21 -7.17 -2.61 80.88
CA VAL A 21 -7.47 -2.34 79.48
C VAL A 21 -6.21 -2.81 78.71
N GLN A 22 -6.33 -4.01 78.19
CA GLN A 22 -5.34 -4.52 77.22
C GLN A 22 -5.43 -3.57 76.00
N ALA A 23 -4.44 -2.71 75.86
CA ALA A 23 -4.27 -1.90 74.65
C ALA A 23 -4.41 -2.87 73.47
N ALA A 24 -5.41 -2.63 72.61
CA ALA A 24 -5.50 -3.32 71.35
C ALA A 24 -4.23 -3.04 70.62
N GLU A 25 -3.30 -4.04 70.54
CA GLU A 25 -2.22 -3.99 69.64
C GLU A 25 -2.81 -3.69 68.26
N ALA A 26 -2.46 -2.52 67.71
CA ALA A 26 -2.78 -2.20 66.34
C ALA A 26 -2.24 -3.34 65.48
N VAL A 27 -3.11 -4.15 64.90
CA VAL A 27 -2.74 -5.16 63.90
C VAL A 27 -1.97 -4.40 62.82
N GLU A 28 -0.64 -4.47 62.87
CA GLU A 28 0.20 -3.88 61.86
C GLU A 28 -0.24 -4.47 60.53
N GLN A 29 -0.81 -3.63 59.69
CA GLN A 29 -1.28 -4.03 58.38
C GLN A 29 -0.09 -4.61 57.61
N THR A 30 0.05 -5.92 57.59
CA THR A 30 1.20 -6.65 57.05
C THR A 30 1.22 -6.66 55.51
N SER A 31 0.15 -6.24 54.85
CA SER A 31 0.08 -6.18 53.40
C SER A 31 0.10 -4.74 52.88
N LEU A 32 1.05 -4.44 51.98
CA LEU A 32 1.11 -3.14 51.30
C LEU A 32 0.04 -3.07 50.20
N PRO A 33 -0.58 -1.89 49.99
CA PRO A 33 -1.46 -1.68 48.86
C PRO A 33 -0.82 -1.98 47.52
N GLN A 34 -1.65 -2.38 46.55
CA GLN A 34 -1.22 -2.60 45.17
C GLN A 34 -0.64 -1.32 44.56
N VAL A 35 0.46 -1.43 43.83
CA VAL A 35 1.03 -0.31 43.06
C VAL A 35 0.04 0.12 41.97
N THR A 36 -0.24 1.42 41.88
CA THR A 36 -1.13 2.04 40.90
C THR A 36 -0.41 3.08 40.07
N GLY A 37 -1.06 3.60 39.01
CA GLY A 37 -0.52 4.68 38.18
C GLY A 37 0.70 4.31 37.35
N LEU A 38 0.93 3.00 37.08
CA LEU A 38 2.05 2.55 36.26
C LEU A 38 1.90 3.08 34.82
N THR A 39 2.91 3.86 34.41
CA THR A 39 3.05 4.50 33.09
C THR A 39 4.44 4.27 32.53
N SER A 40 4.64 4.58 31.24
CA SER A 40 5.96 4.51 30.64
C SER A 40 6.26 5.66 29.67
N LYS A 41 7.54 5.98 29.51
CA LYS A 41 8.11 6.78 28.42
C LYS A 41 9.20 5.95 27.73
N THR A 42 9.29 6.11 26.42
CA THR A 42 10.31 5.41 25.61
C THR A 42 11.32 6.44 25.11
N PRO A 43 12.42 6.70 25.83
CA PRO A 43 13.37 7.76 25.49
C PRO A 43 14.16 7.44 24.22
N ASP A 44 14.41 6.16 23.93
CA ASP A 44 15.21 5.71 22.79
C ASP A 44 14.77 4.34 22.25
N ILE A 45 15.62 3.71 21.44
CA ILE A 45 15.33 2.45 20.75
C ILE A 45 15.60 1.20 21.63
N SER A 46 16.15 1.37 22.81
CA SER A 46 16.65 0.27 23.65
C SER A 46 16.26 0.38 25.12
N SER A 47 15.46 1.38 25.46
CA SER A 47 15.06 1.60 26.85
C SER A 47 13.59 2.00 27.00
N ILE A 48 13.02 1.66 28.16
CA ILE A 48 11.68 2.04 28.61
C ILE A 48 11.81 2.56 30.04
N ARG A 49 11.42 3.81 30.28
CA ARG A 49 11.32 4.36 31.62
C ARG A 49 9.91 4.12 32.16
N LEU A 50 9.83 3.37 33.25
CA LEU A 50 8.62 3.13 34.02
C LEU A 50 8.47 4.20 35.10
N SER A 51 7.24 4.54 35.47
CA SER A 51 6.92 5.43 36.59
C SER A 51 5.58 4.98 37.20
N TRP A 52 5.46 5.09 38.53
CA TRP A 52 4.26 4.67 39.26
C TRP A 52 4.01 5.57 40.46
N ASN A 53 2.83 5.44 41.07
CA ASN A 53 2.48 6.17 42.29
C ASN A 53 3.18 5.54 43.50
N ALA A 54 3.66 6.38 44.41
CA ALA A 54 4.19 5.92 45.71
C ALA A 54 3.14 5.15 46.49
N VAL A 55 3.61 4.10 47.18
CA VAL A 55 2.79 3.31 48.14
C VAL A 55 3.24 3.72 49.56
N ASN A 56 2.30 4.17 50.34
CA ASN A 56 2.60 4.57 51.71
C ASN A 56 3.09 3.37 52.54
N GLY A 57 4.17 3.57 53.28
CA GLY A 57 4.80 2.52 54.09
C GLY A 57 5.66 1.52 53.31
N ALA A 58 5.90 1.73 52.04
CA ALA A 58 6.83 0.91 51.27
C ALA A 58 8.29 1.36 51.49
N ASP A 59 9.18 0.40 51.70
CA ASP A 59 10.62 0.61 51.75
C ASP A 59 11.28 0.58 50.33
N GLY A 60 10.57 -0.03 49.39
CA GLY A 60 11.01 -0.11 47.98
C GLY A 60 10.07 -0.87 47.08
N TYR A 61 10.50 -1.08 45.85
CA TYR A 61 9.69 -1.67 44.77
C TYR A 61 10.49 -2.71 44.00
N SER A 62 9.82 -3.84 43.74
CA SER A 62 10.31 -4.91 42.85
C SER A 62 9.68 -4.72 41.48
N VAL A 63 10.51 -4.54 40.46
CA VAL A 63 10.08 -4.39 39.06
C VAL A 63 10.23 -5.74 38.36
N GLY A 64 9.15 -6.28 37.83
CA GLY A 64 9.13 -7.51 37.06
C GLY A 64 8.88 -7.25 35.57
N MET A 65 9.62 -7.96 34.71
CA MET A 65 9.42 -7.98 33.26
C MET A 65 9.02 -9.39 32.81
N ARG A 66 8.04 -9.49 31.94
CA ARG A 66 7.48 -10.79 31.51
C ARG A 66 8.52 -11.63 30.75
N SER A 67 8.74 -12.85 31.22
CA SER A 67 9.54 -13.88 30.57
C SER A 67 8.87 -15.24 30.76
N LYS A 68 8.64 -15.98 29.68
CA LYS A 68 8.01 -17.33 29.71
C LYS A 68 6.71 -17.39 30.56
N GLY A 69 5.89 -16.32 30.49
CA GLY A 69 4.62 -16.27 31.23
C GLY A 69 4.72 -15.80 32.68
N GLN A 70 5.91 -15.71 33.24
CA GLN A 70 6.23 -15.22 34.58
C GLN A 70 6.70 -13.76 34.55
N TYR A 71 6.84 -13.14 35.73
CA TYR A 71 7.39 -11.79 35.90
C TYR A 71 8.60 -11.84 36.83
N PRO A 72 9.75 -12.41 36.39
CA PRO A 72 10.97 -12.37 37.18
C PRO A 72 11.34 -10.92 37.49
N GLU A 73 11.87 -10.70 38.68
CA GLU A 73 12.40 -9.42 39.08
C GLU A 73 13.59 -9.04 38.20
N ILE A 74 13.57 -7.84 37.67
CA ILE A 74 14.66 -7.24 36.87
C ILE A 74 15.35 -6.09 37.60
N ALA A 75 14.69 -5.55 38.63
CA ALA A 75 15.25 -4.50 39.47
C ALA A 75 14.53 -4.40 40.81
N ASP A 76 15.29 -3.96 41.80
CA ASP A 76 14.87 -3.56 43.11
C ASP A 76 15.29 -2.12 43.34
N VAL A 77 14.29 -1.24 43.58
CA VAL A 77 14.51 0.21 43.64
C VAL A 77 13.73 0.84 44.78
N THR A 78 14.26 1.95 45.32
CA THR A 78 13.57 2.75 46.32
C THR A 78 12.74 3.88 45.71
N ASP A 79 13.10 4.29 44.49
CA ASP A 79 12.38 5.32 43.73
C ASP A 79 11.10 4.78 43.11
N THR A 80 10.19 5.70 42.75
CA THR A 80 8.97 5.39 42.00
C THR A 80 9.15 5.39 40.49
N THR A 81 10.40 5.29 40.01
CA THR A 81 10.78 5.21 38.60
C THR A 81 11.90 4.21 38.38
N TYR A 82 11.88 3.56 37.21
CA TYR A 82 12.97 2.69 36.79
C TYR A 82 13.20 2.76 35.29
N LEU A 83 14.48 2.81 34.85
CA LEU A 83 14.86 2.78 33.44
C LEU A 83 15.30 1.38 33.06
N VAL A 84 14.43 0.65 32.37
CA VAL A 84 14.78 -0.63 31.76
C VAL A 84 15.62 -0.38 30.52
N THR A 85 16.80 -0.98 30.44
CA THR A 85 17.77 -0.79 29.34
C THR A 85 18.10 -2.11 28.65
N GLY A 86 18.83 -2.07 27.52
CA GLY A 86 19.27 -3.28 26.80
C GLY A 86 18.18 -3.98 26.03
N LEU A 87 17.02 -3.38 25.86
CA LEU A 87 15.91 -3.97 25.12
C LEU A 87 16.15 -3.89 23.61
N PRO A 88 15.71 -4.88 22.83
CA PRO A 88 15.74 -4.78 21.38
C PRO A 88 14.82 -3.66 20.87
N ALA A 89 15.18 -3.03 19.76
CA ALA A 89 14.35 -2.00 19.13
C ALA A 89 13.03 -2.57 18.61
N ALA A 90 11.95 -1.78 18.71
CA ALA A 90 10.60 -2.14 18.29
C ALA A 90 10.06 -3.42 18.94
N THR A 91 10.45 -3.71 20.15
CA THR A 91 9.97 -4.88 20.92
C THR A 91 8.89 -4.44 21.89
N ARG A 92 7.84 -5.26 22.03
CA ARG A 92 6.82 -5.11 23.05
C ARG A 92 7.26 -5.81 24.32
N GLU A 93 7.08 -5.11 25.45
CA GLU A 93 7.40 -5.65 26.78
C GLU A 93 6.23 -5.45 27.71
N ASN A 94 6.11 -6.36 28.68
CA ASN A 94 5.09 -6.34 29.70
C ASN A 94 5.75 -6.25 31.07
N PHE A 95 5.24 -5.36 31.90
CA PHE A 95 5.80 -5.06 33.20
C PHE A 95 4.74 -5.17 34.29
N LYS A 96 5.20 -5.54 35.49
CA LYS A 96 4.47 -5.43 36.75
C LYS A 96 5.40 -4.85 37.81
N VAL A 97 4.87 -4.08 38.72
CA VAL A 97 5.60 -3.53 39.86
C VAL A 97 4.84 -3.88 41.12
N ARG A 98 5.54 -4.26 42.18
CA ARG A 98 4.99 -4.44 43.53
C ARG A 98 5.86 -3.70 44.54
N ALA A 99 5.22 -3.16 45.56
CA ALA A 99 5.90 -2.59 46.71
C ALA A 99 6.36 -3.69 47.67
N TYR A 100 7.37 -3.41 48.48
CA TYR A 100 7.74 -4.24 49.60
C TYR A 100 8.06 -3.40 50.83
N LYS A 101 7.95 -4.03 52.00
CA LYS A 101 8.41 -3.54 53.30
C LYS A 101 9.43 -4.54 53.88
N ILE A 102 10.43 -4.04 54.58
CA ILE A 102 11.40 -4.90 55.28
C ILE A 102 10.90 -5.16 56.70
N VAL A 103 10.58 -6.40 56.99
CA VAL A 103 10.16 -6.85 58.33
C VAL A 103 11.15 -7.90 58.81
N ASN A 104 11.80 -7.67 59.95
CA ASN A 104 12.82 -8.55 60.49
C ASN A 104 13.93 -8.91 59.49
N GLY A 105 14.34 -7.95 58.65
CA GLY A 105 15.38 -8.15 57.64
C GLY A 105 14.94 -8.85 56.35
N GLN A 106 13.64 -9.25 56.25
CA GLN A 106 13.08 -9.90 55.07
C GLN A 106 12.10 -9.00 54.32
N LYS A 107 12.07 -9.10 52.98
CA LYS A 107 11.08 -8.37 52.16
C LYS A 107 9.73 -9.05 52.22
N VAL A 108 8.73 -8.31 52.66
CA VAL A 108 7.31 -8.66 52.59
C VAL A 108 6.70 -7.88 51.46
N TYR A 109 6.23 -8.58 50.42
CA TYR A 109 5.69 -7.94 49.19
C TYR A 109 4.20 -7.74 49.25
N GLY A 110 3.76 -6.60 48.74
CA GLY A 110 2.39 -6.37 48.35
C GLY A 110 2.06 -7.00 46.99
N ASP A 111 0.82 -6.83 46.57
CA ASP A 111 0.36 -7.34 45.26
C ASP A 111 1.01 -6.60 44.10
N TYR A 112 1.24 -7.35 43.00
CA TYR A 112 1.67 -6.74 41.76
C TYR A 112 0.63 -5.76 41.20
N SER A 113 1.11 -4.68 40.59
CA SER A 113 0.28 -3.79 39.77
C SER A 113 -0.45 -4.58 38.68
N VAL A 114 -1.47 -3.97 38.08
CA VAL A 114 -2.03 -4.46 36.82
C VAL A 114 -0.91 -4.57 35.76
N ASN A 115 -1.07 -5.52 34.85
CA ASN A 115 -0.10 -5.68 33.76
C ASN A 115 0.00 -4.42 32.93
N TYR A 116 1.21 -3.94 32.69
CA TYR A 116 1.47 -2.76 31.88
C TYR A 116 2.27 -3.12 30.64
N ASN A 117 1.71 -2.82 29.47
CA ASN A 117 2.36 -3.05 28.18
C ASN A 117 2.96 -1.77 27.63
N SER A 118 4.15 -1.87 27.10
CA SER A 118 4.86 -0.78 26.39
C SER A 118 5.71 -1.36 25.25
N ALA A 119 6.31 -0.51 24.44
CA ALA A 119 7.24 -0.94 23.41
C ALA A 119 8.40 0.04 23.25
N THR A 120 9.57 -0.47 22.91
CA THR A 120 10.71 0.35 22.50
C THR A 120 10.45 1.02 21.14
N ASN A 121 11.07 2.18 20.92
CA ASN A 121 11.01 2.86 19.65
C ASN A 121 11.65 2.04 18.53
N PRO A 122 11.11 2.07 17.30
CA PRO A 122 11.78 1.51 16.14
C PRO A 122 13.09 2.21 15.82
N ARG A 123 13.99 1.50 15.14
CA ARG A 123 15.21 2.10 14.58
C ARG A 123 14.84 3.21 13.58
N PRO A 124 15.70 4.24 13.44
CA PRO A 124 15.53 5.23 12.39
C PRO A 124 15.49 4.60 11.00
N ILE A 125 14.72 5.18 10.10
CA ILE A 125 14.71 4.76 8.71
C ILE A 125 16.00 5.16 8.03
N SER A 126 16.62 4.24 7.31
CA SER A 126 17.81 4.47 6.48
C SER A 126 17.56 4.06 5.04
N GLY A 127 18.40 4.55 4.12
CA GLY A 127 18.33 4.20 2.71
C GLY A 127 17.04 4.67 2.03
N LEU A 128 16.46 5.80 2.49
CA LEU A 128 15.33 6.41 1.79
C LEU A 128 15.77 6.85 0.40
N LYS A 129 15.07 6.34 -0.61
CA LYS A 129 15.24 6.66 -2.03
C LYS A 129 13.92 7.15 -2.59
N ALA A 130 14.00 7.98 -3.62
CA ALA A 130 12.87 8.47 -4.36
C ALA A 130 13.10 8.31 -5.85
N GLN A 131 12.06 7.93 -6.58
CA GLN A 131 12.08 7.81 -8.02
C GLN A 131 10.97 8.68 -8.61
N THR A 132 11.35 9.52 -9.56
CA THR A 132 10.43 10.36 -10.35
C THR A 132 9.49 9.48 -11.17
N GLY A 133 8.22 9.88 -11.24
CA GLY A 133 7.21 9.24 -12.08
C GLY A 133 6.29 10.27 -12.73
N ASN A 134 5.43 9.79 -13.63
CA ASN A 134 4.38 10.62 -14.23
C ASN A 134 3.33 10.96 -13.16
N ALA A 135 3.15 12.25 -12.87
CA ALA A 135 2.31 12.77 -11.79
C ALA A 135 2.52 12.05 -10.44
N SER A 136 3.74 11.56 -10.16
CA SER A 136 4.00 10.73 -9.01
C SER A 136 5.47 10.72 -8.57
N VAL A 137 5.67 10.34 -7.28
CA VAL A 137 7.00 10.00 -6.73
C VAL A 137 6.89 8.69 -6.00
N SER A 138 7.72 7.71 -6.33
CA SER A 138 7.84 6.44 -5.64
C SER A 138 8.96 6.49 -4.61
N LEU A 139 8.62 6.23 -3.34
CA LEU A 139 9.55 6.19 -2.22
C LEU A 139 9.84 4.75 -1.83
N SER A 140 11.08 4.45 -1.48
CA SER A 140 11.48 3.14 -0.91
C SER A 140 12.56 3.35 0.15
N TRP A 141 12.66 2.42 1.13
CA TRP A 141 13.61 2.51 2.25
C TRP A 141 13.97 1.12 2.76
N LYS A 142 15.02 1.04 3.61
CA LYS A 142 15.38 -0.22 4.26
C LYS A 142 14.34 -0.59 5.30
N LYS A 143 13.89 -1.87 5.28
CA LYS A 143 12.93 -2.41 6.25
C LYS A 143 13.53 -2.38 7.65
N VAL A 144 12.73 -1.97 8.64
CA VAL A 144 13.06 -2.07 10.07
C VAL A 144 11.93 -2.78 10.82
N GLY A 145 12.20 -3.33 11.99
CA GLY A 145 11.16 -3.88 12.86
C GLY A 145 10.20 -2.77 13.28
N CYS A 146 8.93 -2.87 12.89
CA CYS A 146 7.88 -1.90 13.23
C CYS A 146 6.51 -2.49 12.94
N SER A 147 5.45 -1.79 13.35
CA SER A 147 4.06 -2.13 12.99
C SER A 147 3.66 -1.53 11.64
N ASN A 148 4.13 -0.31 11.37
CA ASN A 148 3.87 0.40 10.12
C ASN A 148 4.86 1.56 9.95
N TYR A 149 4.79 2.20 8.79
CA TYR A 149 5.54 3.41 8.46
C TYR A 149 4.60 4.58 8.27
N ARG A 150 5.06 5.79 8.63
CA ARG A 150 4.37 7.05 8.39
C ARG A 150 5.17 7.86 7.39
N VAL A 151 4.53 8.23 6.28
CA VAL A 151 5.13 9.01 5.19
C VAL A 151 4.68 10.45 5.32
N PHE A 152 5.63 11.37 5.20
CA PHE A 152 5.38 12.81 5.32
C PHE A 152 5.88 13.54 4.08
N MET A 153 5.14 14.56 3.67
CA MET A 153 5.49 15.48 2.60
C MET A 153 5.46 16.92 3.13
N LEU A 154 6.42 17.73 2.70
CA LEU A 154 6.43 19.15 3.01
C LEU A 154 5.38 19.87 2.14
N LYS A 155 4.40 20.50 2.77
CA LYS A 155 3.34 21.30 2.13
C LYS A 155 3.25 22.66 2.80
N ASN A 156 3.39 23.73 2.04
CA ASN A 156 3.29 25.12 2.55
C ASN A 156 4.17 25.34 3.80
N GLY A 157 5.43 24.90 3.76
CA GLY A 157 6.38 25.05 4.85
C GLY A 157 6.15 24.12 6.05
N LYS A 158 5.13 23.26 6.04
CA LYS A 158 4.79 22.35 7.14
C LYS A 158 4.81 20.89 6.71
N TRP A 159 5.39 20.04 7.56
CA TRP A 159 5.36 18.59 7.35
C TRP A 159 3.96 18.02 7.63
N LYS A 160 3.34 17.44 6.64
CA LYS A 160 2.04 16.74 6.75
C LYS A 160 2.23 15.24 6.52
N GLN A 161 1.65 14.43 7.39
CA GLN A 161 1.55 12.99 7.14
C GLN A 161 0.59 12.79 5.96
N ILE A 162 1.07 12.09 4.92
CA ILE A 162 0.31 11.83 3.70
C ILE A 162 -0.13 10.37 3.59
N ALA A 163 0.57 9.46 4.30
CA ALA A 163 0.23 8.04 4.29
C ALA A 163 0.70 7.30 5.53
N GLN A 164 0.08 6.13 5.73
CA GLN A 164 0.54 5.03 6.56
C GLN A 164 0.60 3.78 5.68
N THR A 165 1.67 2.99 5.81
CA THR A 165 1.87 1.76 5.03
C THR A 165 2.60 0.71 5.87
N ASP A 166 2.32 -0.56 5.61
CA ASP A 166 3.00 -1.69 6.25
C ASP A 166 4.18 -2.19 5.42
N THR A 167 4.31 -1.68 4.18
CA THR A 167 5.44 -1.96 3.28
C THR A 167 6.53 -0.91 3.41
N ASN A 168 7.75 -1.27 3.06
CA ASN A 168 8.90 -0.36 3.03
C ASN A 168 8.99 0.47 1.74
N SER A 169 7.84 0.75 1.13
CA SER A 169 7.70 1.61 -0.06
C SER A 169 6.34 2.30 -0.06
N TYR A 170 6.25 3.42 -0.77
CA TYR A 170 5.00 4.13 -0.99
C TYR A 170 5.09 5.01 -2.23
N THR A 171 4.05 5.00 -3.09
CA THR A 171 3.97 5.88 -4.26
C THR A 171 2.97 6.99 -4.01
N VAL A 172 3.44 8.22 -3.99
CA VAL A 172 2.61 9.43 -3.96
C VAL A 172 2.16 9.72 -5.37
N LYS A 173 0.85 9.79 -5.59
CA LYS A 173 0.22 10.04 -6.90
C LYS A 173 -0.51 11.38 -6.92
N GLY A 174 -0.89 11.83 -8.14
CA GLY A 174 -1.64 13.07 -8.33
C GLY A 174 -0.82 14.31 -8.00
N LEU A 175 0.48 14.27 -8.26
CA LEU A 175 1.37 15.41 -8.10
C LEU A 175 1.46 16.20 -9.40
N ASP A 176 1.36 17.50 -9.31
CA ASP A 176 1.72 18.39 -10.41
C ASP A 176 3.22 18.31 -10.70
N ALA A 177 3.65 18.77 -11.89
CA ALA A 177 5.07 18.87 -12.18
C ALA A 177 5.74 19.84 -11.20
N GLY A 178 6.79 19.37 -10.51
CA GLY A 178 7.45 20.17 -9.48
C GLY A 178 8.34 19.36 -8.55
N SER A 179 8.97 20.07 -7.61
CA SER A 179 9.88 19.48 -6.61
C SER A 179 9.18 19.31 -5.27
N TYR A 180 9.36 18.14 -4.67
CA TYR A 180 8.70 17.74 -3.41
C TYR A 180 9.72 17.18 -2.42
N LYS A 181 9.52 17.48 -1.14
CA LYS A 181 10.36 16.94 -0.06
C LYS A 181 9.58 15.94 0.75
N PHE A 182 10.24 14.83 1.09
CA PHE A 182 9.67 13.72 1.85
C PHE A 182 10.57 13.29 3.00
N LYS A 183 9.95 12.72 4.03
CA LYS A 183 10.61 11.96 5.08
C LYS A 183 9.69 10.87 5.60
N VAL A 184 10.26 9.86 6.22
CA VAL A 184 9.54 8.68 6.70
C VAL A 184 9.97 8.37 8.13
N ARG A 185 9.08 7.85 8.96
CA ARG A 185 9.44 7.24 10.24
C ARG A 185 8.70 5.93 10.43
N ALA A 186 9.30 5.02 11.18
CA ALA A 186 8.68 3.79 11.61
C ALA A 186 7.83 4.02 12.87
N CYS A 187 6.81 3.20 13.05
CA CYS A 187 5.92 3.19 14.21
C CYS A 187 5.77 1.76 14.73
N LYS A 188 6.00 1.54 16.02
CA LYS A 188 5.64 0.32 16.74
C LYS A 188 4.38 0.60 17.54
N ARG A 189 3.36 -0.24 17.40
CA ARG A 189 2.16 -0.16 18.21
C ARG A 189 2.24 -1.20 19.33
N ASP A 190 2.02 -0.79 20.56
CA ASP A 190 1.92 -1.70 21.70
C ASP A 190 0.53 -2.38 21.79
N ASP A 191 0.34 -3.26 22.78
CA ASP A 191 -0.91 -4.02 22.91
C ASP A 191 -2.07 -3.16 23.43
N LYS A 192 -1.79 -2.00 24.01
CA LYS A 192 -2.81 -1.00 24.41
C LYS A 192 -3.19 -0.07 23.26
N GLY A 193 -2.53 -0.20 22.11
CA GLY A 193 -2.75 0.61 20.93
C GLY A 193 -1.96 1.92 20.87
N ALA A 194 -1.10 2.20 21.85
CA ALA A 194 -0.24 3.38 21.82
C ALA A 194 0.87 3.24 20.77
N ASN A 195 1.26 4.35 20.17
CA ASN A 195 2.23 4.40 19.09
C ASN A 195 3.59 4.89 19.62
N HIS A 196 4.62 4.07 19.40
CA HIS A 196 6.01 4.38 19.70
C HIS A 196 6.73 4.69 18.38
N TYR A 197 7.31 5.89 18.25
CA TYR A 197 7.84 6.38 16.99
C TYR A 197 9.36 6.38 16.96
N GLY A 198 9.91 5.80 15.92
CA GLY A 198 11.32 6.00 15.57
C GLY A 198 11.59 7.45 15.12
N LYS A 199 12.86 7.85 15.13
CA LYS A 199 13.29 9.12 14.56
C LYS A 199 12.96 9.15 13.06
N TYR A 200 12.73 10.34 12.51
CA TYR A 200 12.55 10.51 11.07
C TYR A 200 13.81 10.09 10.31
N SER A 201 13.62 9.64 9.06
CA SER A 201 14.69 9.55 8.08
C SER A 201 15.30 10.91 7.82
N GLN A 202 16.44 10.94 7.13
CA GLN A 202 16.86 12.13 6.43
C GLN A 202 15.78 12.54 5.41
N GLU A 203 15.74 13.83 5.10
CA GLU A 203 14.84 14.37 4.07
C GLU A 203 15.37 13.99 2.69
N ILE A 204 14.47 13.70 1.77
CA ILE A 204 14.79 13.51 0.36
C ILE A 204 13.96 14.47 -0.50
N THR A 205 14.59 15.05 -1.50
CA THR A 205 13.93 15.86 -2.51
C THR A 205 13.78 15.02 -3.79
N ALA A 206 12.60 15.05 -4.42
CA ALA A 206 12.32 14.38 -5.66
C ALA A 206 11.40 15.22 -6.53
N GLN A 207 11.48 15.01 -7.84
CA GLN A 207 10.62 15.69 -8.80
C GLN A 207 9.47 14.78 -9.23
N ALA A 208 8.29 15.36 -9.45
CA ALA A 208 7.24 14.77 -10.26
C ALA A 208 7.21 15.49 -11.61
N VAL A 209 6.92 14.78 -12.67
CA VAL A 209 6.76 15.35 -14.01
C VAL A 209 5.38 15.00 -14.55
N THR A 210 4.86 15.82 -15.46
CA THR A 210 3.62 15.52 -16.16
C THR A 210 3.95 15.17 -17.60
N VAL A 211 3.57 13.97 -18.03
CA VAL A 211 3.64 13.51 -19.42
C VAL A 211 2.21 13.15 -19.83
N ASN A 212 1.62 13.96 -20.67
CA ASN A 212 0.23 13.79 -21.12
C ASN A 212 0.09 12.58 -22.02
N LYS A 213 -1.09 11.97 -21.99
CA LYS A 213 -1.47 10.85 -22.84
C LYS A 213 -1.50 11.28 -24.32
N VAL A 214 -1.03 10.40 -25.20
CA VAL A 214 -1.13 10.60 -26.66
C VAL A 214 -2.59 10.59 -27.08
N THR A 215 -2.95 11.50 -27.99
CA THR A 215 -4.28 11.61 -28.58
C THR A 215 -4.20 11.62 -30.11
N GLY A 216 -5.33 11.44 -30.80
CA GLY A 216 -5.41 11.56 -32.25
C GLY A 216 -4.66 10.46 -33.01
N LEU A 217 -4.50 9.26 -32.43
CA LEU A 217 -3.89 8.13 -33.13
C LEU A 217 -4.75 7.72 -34.33
N THR A 218 -4.16 7.76 -35.51
CA THR A 218 -4.76 7.40 -36.80
C THR A 218 -3.83 6.50 -37.59
N SER A 219 -4.31 5.88 -38.66
CA SER A 219 -3.48 5.12 -39.56
C SER A 219 -3.81 5.34 -41.04
N LYS A 220 -2.79 5.14 -41.89
CA LYS A 220 -2.95 4.92 -43.33
C LYS A 220 -2.30 3.59 -43.68
N THR A 221 -2.88 2.89 -44.68
CA THR A 221 -2.41 1.62 -45.16
C THR A 221 -1.85 1.79 -46.58
N PRO A 222 -0.57 2.13 -46.73
CA PRO A 222 -0.01 2.49 -48.02
C PRO A 222 0.11 1.29 -49.00
N ASN A 223 0.17 0.08 -48.47
CA ASN A 223 0.28 -1.15 -49.26
C ASN A 223 -0.20 -2.39 -48.50
N THR A 224 0.06 -3.58 -49.02
CA THR A 224 -0.39 -4.87 -48.44
C THR A 224 0.44 -5.36 -47.27
N SER A 225 1.53 -4.68 -46.91
CA SER A 225 2.49 -5.15 -45.91
C SER A 225 2.90 -4.09 -44.88
N SER A 226 2.25 -2.92 -44.89
CA SER A 226 2.60 -1.86 -43.94
C SER A 226 1.41 -1.02 -43.51
N ILE A 227 1.53 -0.50 -42.27
CA ILE A 227 0.59 0.43 -41.66
C ILE A 227 1.39 1.64 -41.17
N LYS A 228 1.06 2.83 -41.67
CA LYS A 228 1.63 4.10 -41.20
C LYS A 228 0.73 4.67 -40.12
N LEU A 229 1.23 4.76 -38.89
CA LEU A 229 0.58 5.39 -37.75
C LEU A 229 0.94 6.87 -37.68
N SER A 230 0.01 7.71 -37.19
CA SER A 230 0.23 9.14 -36.94
C SER A 230 -0.60 9.56 -35.72
N TRP A 231 -0.06 10.48 -34.93
CA TRP A 231 -0.71 10.97 -33.69
C TRP A 231 -0.38 12.43 -33.42
N ASN A 232 -1.12 13.04 -32.48
CA ASN A 232 -0.89 14.42 -32.07
C ASN A 232 0.37 14.51 -31.20
N ALA A 233 1.16 15.57 -31.38
CA ALA A 233 2.31 15.87 -30.54
C ALA A 233 1.87 16.10 -29.08
N VAL A 234 2.65 15.57 -28.14
CA VAL A 234 2.49 15.82 -26.72
C VAL A 234 3.54 16.86 -26.29
N SER A 235 3.06 17.97 -25.74
CA SER A 235 3.93 19.06 -25.30
C SER A 235 4.95 18.59 -24.27
N GLY A 236 6.23 18.91 -24.47
CA GLY A 236 7.32 18.55 -23.57
C GLY A 236 7.71 17.07 -23.59
N ALA A 237 7.19 16.25 -24.51
CA ALA A 237 7.64 14.89 -24.71
C ALA A 237 8.98 14.85 -25.47
N ASP A 238 9.88 13.99 -25.01
CA ASP A 238 11.18 13.73 -25.66
C ASP A 238 11.08 12.64 -26.75
N GLY A 239 9.98 11.88 -26.75
CA GLY A 239 9.69 10.86 -27.74
C GLY A 239 8.48 10.01 -27.42
N TYR A 240 8.28 8.95 -28.20
CA TYR A 240 7.10 8.09 -28.16
C TYR A 240 7.50 6.62 -28.28
N SER A 241 6.83 5.79 -27.47
CA SER A 241 6.93 4.34 -27.52
C SER A 241 5.69 3.80 -28.22
N VAL A 242 5.88 3.07 -29.32
CA VAL A 242 4.83 2.44 -30.11
C VAL A 242 4.75 0.97 -29.72
N GLY A 243 3.58 0.53 -29.27
CA GLY A 243 3.30 -0.87 -28.94
C GLY A 243 2.35 -1.51 -29.93
N MET A 244 2.60 -2.75 -30.32
CA MET A 244 1.71 -3.58 -31.10
C MET A 244 1.26 -4.78 -30.26
N ARG A 245 0.01 -5.17 -30.36
CA ARG A 245 -0.56 -6.25 -29.52
C ARG A 245 0.05 -7.61 -29.87
N SER A 246 0.56 -8.28 -28.85
CA SER A 246 1.02 -9.66 -28.93
C SER A 246 0.68 -10.38 -27.62
N LYS A 247 0.03 -11.55 -27.70
CA LYS A 247 -0.38 -12.37 -26.53
C LYS A 247 -1.05 -11.56 -25.42
N GLY A 248 -1.96 -10.63 -25.79
CA GLY A 248 -2.70 -9.80 -24.84
C GLY A 248 -1.94 -8.60 -24.26
N LYS A 249 -0.66 -8.44 -24.56
CA LYS A 249 0.19 -7.31 -24.14
C LYS A 249 0.52 -6.41 -25.33
N TYR A 250 1.13 -5.26 -25.04
CA TYR A 250 1.60 -4.30 -26.05
C TYR A 250 3.13 -4.10 -25.92
N PRO A 251 3.94 -5.09 -26.33
CA PRO A 251 5.39 -4.89 -26.37
C PRO A 251 5.71 -3.72 -27.27
N GLU A 252 6.76 -2.98 -26.90
CA GLU A 252 7.29 -1.90 -27.71
C GLU A 252 7.89 -2.46 -28.99
N ILE A 253 7.47 -1.90 -30.14
CA ILE A 253 7.98 -2.23 -31.45
C ILE A 253 8.82 -1.11 -32.04
N ALA A 254 8.70 0.10 -31.49
CA ALA A 254 9.52 1.22 -31.90
C ALA A 254 9.56 2.30 -30.82
N ASP A 255 10.70 3.00 -30.78
CA ASP A 255 10.95 4.23 -30.04
C ASP A 255 11.28 5.33 -31.03
N VAL A 256 10.48 6.39 -31.08
CA VAL A 256 10.59 7.43 -32.09
C VAL A 256 10.46 8.83 -31.46
N LYS A 257 11.16 9.80 -32.06
CA LYS A 257 11.05 11.22 -31.62
C LYS A 257 9.91 11.96 -32.33
N GLY A 258 9.54 11.51 -33.53
CA GLY A 258 8.48 12.11 -34.33
C GLY A 258 7.10 11.55 -33.97
N THR A 259 6.06 12.13 -34.57
CA THR A 259 4.64 11.79 -34.35
C THR A 259 4.09 10.80 -35.39
N THR A 260 4.98 10.07 -36.07
CA THR A 260 4.60 9.05 -37.06
C THR A 260 5.53 7.85 -36.97
N TYR A 261 4.99 6.66 -37.27
CA TYR A 261 5.76 5.45 -37.42
C TYR A 261 5.15 4.52 -38.47
N THR A 262 5.96 3.88 -39.30
CA THR A 262 5.49 2.91 -40.29
C THR A 262 5.90 1.50 -39.88
N VAL A 263 4.91 0.72 -39.47
CA VAL A 263 5.08 -0.72 -39.24
C VAL A 263 5.15 -1.43 -40.58
N LYS A 264 6.19 -2.23 -40.80
CA LYS A 264 6.47 -2.94 -42.07
C LYS A 264 6.48 -4.45 -41.83
N GLY A 265 6.42 -5.24 -42.90
CA GLY A 265 6.54 -6.69 -42.87
C GLY A 265 5.28 -7.42 -42.35
N LEU A 266 4.17 -6.72 -42.29
CA LEU A 266 2.91 -7.33 -41.90
C LEU A 266 2.33 -8.20 -43.01
N PRO A 267 1.65 -9.31 -42.71
CA PRO A 267 0.91 -10.08 -43.71
C PRO A 267 -0.22 -9.24 -44.33
N ALA A 268 -0.59 -9.52 -45.57
CA ALA A 268 -1.71 -8.85 -46.23
C ALA A 268 -3.04 -9.23 -45.58
N ALA A 269 -4.02 -8.31 -45.57
CA ALA A 269 -5.35 -8.47 -45.00
C ALA A 269 -5.33 -8.84 -43.50
N THR A 270 -4.30 -8.45 -42.74
CA THR A 270 -4.14 -8.76 -41.32
C THR A 270 -4.56 -7.54 -40.49
N ARG A 271 -5.34 -7.80 -39.44
CA ARG A 271 -5.74 -6.79 -38.44
C ARG A 271 -4.71 -6.75 -37.33
N GLU A 272 -4.30 -5.53 -36.97
CA GLU A 272 -3.38 -5.27 -35.89
C GLU A 272 -3.92 -4.21 -34.94
N ASN A 273 -3.50 -4.30 -33.68
CA ASN A 273 -3.90 -3.37 -32.63
C ASN A 273 -2.66 -2.64 -32.12
N PHE A 274 -2.78 -1.32 -32.01
CA PHE A 274 -1.69 -0.45 -31.62
C PHE A 274 -2.04 0.41 -30.43
N LYS A 275 -1.01 0.75 -29.65
CA LYS A 275 -1.05 1.79 -28.62
C LYS A 275 0.24 2.61 -28.71
N VAL A 276 0.11 3.89 -28.42
CA VAL A 276 1.25 4.81 -28.36
C VAL A 276 1.21 5.53 -27.02
N ARG A 277 2.39 5.72 -26.44
CA ARG A 277 2.58 6.56 -25.25
C ARG A 277 3.75 7.50 -25.45
N ALA A 278 3.66 8.68 -24.88
CA ALA A 278 4.74 9.64 -24.85
C ALA A 278 5.69 9.35 -23.67
N TYR A 279 6.93 9.83 -23.74
CA TYR A 279 7.83 9.83 -22.60
C TYR A 279 8.62 11.14 -22.49
N LYS A 280 9.07 11.43 -21.27
CA LYS A 280 10.05 12.45 -20.94
C LYS A 280 11.26 11.79 -20.29
N ILE A 281 12.46 12.27 -20.57
CA ILE A 281 13.70 11.78 -19.95
C ILE A 281 14.03 12.68 -18.75
N VAL A 282 14.14 12.08 -17.57
CA VAL A 282 14.53 12.76 -16.34
C VAL A 282 15.68 11.96 -15.73
N ASP A 283 16.83 12.60 -15.52
CA ASP A 283 18.04 11.96 -14.99
C ASP A 283 18.42 10.66 -15.73
N GLY A 284 18.26 10.67 -17.08
CA GLY A 284 18.54 9.52 -17.93
C GLY A 284 17.46 8.43 -17.94
N VAL A 285 16.39 8.59 -17.18
CA VAL A 285 15.28 7.61 -17.09
C VAL A 285 14.08 8.09 -17.89
N LYS A 286 13.48 7.22 -18.70
CA LYS A 286 12.24 7.50 -19.42
C LYS A 286 11.05 7.42 -18.47
N ILE A 287 10.33 8.51 -18.33
CA ILE A 287 9.06 8.60 -17.59
C ILE A 287 7.92 8.60 -18.63
N TYR A 288 7.13 7.55 -18.64
CA TYR A 288 6.08 7.36 -19.63
C TYR A 288 4.72 7.91 -19.19
N SER A 289 3.96 8.43 -20.15
CA SER A 289 2.52 8.60 -20.00
C SER A 289 1.80 7.23 -19.96
N ASP A 290 0.51 7.25 -19.64
CA ASP A 290 -0.35 6.13 -19.98
C ASP A 290 -0.41 5.95 -21.50
N TYR A 291 -0.73 4.73 -21.94
CA TYR A 291 -1.00 4.47 -23.34
C TYR A 291 -2.26 5.19 -23.81
N CYS A 292 -2.28 5.62 -25.08
CA CYS A 292 -3.50 6.03 -25.74
C CYS A 292 -4.55 4.90 -25.77
N GLU A 293 -5.76 5.21 -26.17
CA GLU A 293 -6.78 4.19 -26.42
C GLU A 293 -6.31 3.19 -27.47
N ASN A 294 -6.85 1.96 -27.40
CA ASN A 294 -6.53 0.93 -28.37
C ASN A 294 -6.96 1.33 -29.78
N TYR A 295 -6.08 1.25 -30.73
CA TYR A 295 -6.34 1.59 -32.12
C TYR A 295 -6.18 0.38 -33.02
N ASN A 296 -7.22 0.08 -33.79
CA ASN A 296 -7.26 -1.06 -34.72
C ASN A 296 -7.01 -0.58 -36.13
N SER A 297 -6.17 -1.27 -36.86
CA SER A 297 -5.92 -1.06 -38.27
C SER A 297 -5.70 -2.39 -38.98
N ALA A 298 -5.73 -2.40 -40.31
CA ALA A 298 -5.48 -3.58 -41.09
C ALA A 298 -4.66 -3.25 -42.34
N THR A 299 -3.81 -4.16 -42.78
CA THR A 299 -3.13 -4.08 -44.06
C THR A 299 -4.13 -4.29 -45.19
N ASN A 300 -3.84 -3.73 -46.35
CA ASN A 300 -4.63 -3.96 -47.56
C ASN A 300 -4.59 -5.44 -47.96
N PRO A 301 -5.65 -6.01 -48.51
CA PRO A 301 -5.62 -7.31 -49.12
C PRO A 301 -4.77 -7.29 -50.40
N ARG A 302 -4.29 -8.46 -50.79
CA ARG A 302 -3.61 -8.63 -52.07
C ARG A 302 -4.62 -8.40 -53.22
N LYS A 303 -4.07 -8.06 -54.41
CA LYS A 303 -4.90 -7.99 -55.61
C LYS A 303 -5.52 -9.34 -55.90
N VAL A 304 -6.82 -9.35 -56.20
CA VAL A 304 -7.52 -10.56 -56.66
C VAL A 304 -6.96 -10.99 -57.98
N THR A 305 -6.68 -12.28 -58.13
CA THR A 305 -6.16 -12.89 -59.34
C THR A 305 -6.90 -14.18 -59.67
N GLY A 306 -6.76 -14.68 -60.87
CA GLY A 306 -7.36 -15.95 -61.30
C GLY A 306 -8.88 -15.88 -61.38
N VAL A 307 -9.41 -14.74 -61.76
CA VAL A 307 -10.86 -14.60 -62.01
C VAL A 307 -11.22 -15.44 -63.24
N LYS A 308 -12.17 -16.34 -63.08
CA LYS A 308 -12.75 -17.21 -64.11
C LYS A 308 -14.26 -17.16 -64.06
N ALA A 309 -14.88 -17.20 -65.22
CA ALA A 309 -16.30 -17.38 -65.37
C ALA A 309 -16.62 -18.85 -65.70
N SER A 310 -17.66 -19.38 -65.09
CA SER A 310 -18.24 -20.70 -65.39
C SER A 310 -19.76 -20.60 -65.43
N ASP A 311 -20.43 -21.69 -65.86
CA ASP A 311 -21.89 -21.82 -65.89
C ASP A 311 -22.58 -20.61 -66.58
N ILE A 312 -21.98 -20.23 -67.74
CA ILE A 312 -22.40 -19.08 -68.51
C ILE A 312 -23.70 -19.43 -69.27
N THR A 313 -24.74 -18.62 -69.01
CA THR A 313 -26.00 -18.68 -69.78
C THR A 313 -26.25 -17.29 -70.43
N ALA A 314 -27.44 -17.13 -71.08
CA ALA A 314 -27.82 -15.86 -71.62
C ALA A 314 -28.03 -14.74 -70.59
N SER A 315 -28.28 -15.09 -69.33
CA SER A 315 -28.60 -14.10 -68.26
C SER A 315 -27.84 -14.34 -66.95
N THR A 316 -27.05 -15.39 -66.85
CA THR A 316 -26.31 -15.71 -65.63
C THR A 316 -24.86 -16.18 -65.91
N LEU A 317 -24.01 -16.01 -64.93
CA LEU A 317 -22.66 -16.63 -64.89
C LEU A 317 -22.19 -16.77 -63.49
N ASP A 318 -21.33 -17.72 -63.22
CA ASP A 318 -20.61 -17.86 -61.98
C ASP A 318 -19.19 -17.31 -62.11
N LEU A 319 -18.77 -16.44 -61.19
CA LEU A 319 -17.43 -15.96 -61.06
C LEU A 319 -16.70 -16.64 -59.93
N ASN A 320 -15.52 -17.15 -60.20
CA ASN A 320 -14.61 -17.73 -59.20
C ASN A 320 -13.23 -17.01 -59.29
N TRP A 321 -12.53 -16.88 -58.15
CA TRP A 321 -11.21 -16.27 -58.12
C TRP A 321 -10.37 -16.85 -57.01
N LYS A 322 -9.05 -16.57 -57.02
CA LYS A 322 -8.14 -16.98 -55.94
C LYS A 322 -8.42 -16.18 -54.69
N SER A 323 -8.61 -16.86 -53.52
CA SER A 323 -8.74 -16.20 -52.24
C SER A 323 -7.56 -15.37 -51.87
N VAL A 324 -7.78 -14.17 -51.33
CA VAL A 324 -6.73 -13.23 -50.88
C VAL A 324 -6.82 -12.93 -49.36
N GLY A 325 -7.57 -13.73 -48.62
CA GLY A 325 -7.64 -13.65 -47.15
C GLY A 325 -8.40 -12.42 -46.65
N CYS A 326 -9.25 -11.80 -47.44
CA CYS A 326 -10.07 -10.65 -47.03
C CYS A 326 -11.44 -11.09 -46.48
N THR A 327 -12.17 -10.18 -45.83
CA THR A 327 -13.47 -10.46 -45.21
C THR A 327 -14.63 -10.43 -46.21
N SER A 328 -14.44 -9.75 -47.33
CA SER A 328 -15.45 -9.67 -48.39
C SER A 328 -14.84 -9.21 -49.70
N TYR A 329 -15.51 -9.52 -50.77
CA TYR A 329 -15.24 -9.13 -52.14
C TYR A 329 -16.36 -8.30 -52.68
N LYS A 330 -16.07 -7.36 -53.57
CA LYS A 330 -17.06 -6.61 -54.35
C LYS A 330 -16.89 -6.98 -55.81
N VAL A 331 -17.96 -7.35 -56.49
CA VAL A 331 -17.94 -7.63 -57.91
C VAL A 331 -18.49 -6.44 -58.69
N PHE A 332 -17.74 -6.06 -59.70
CA PHE A 332 -18.12 -4.91 -60.54
C PHE A 332 -18.26 -5.36 -61.97
N ILE A 333 -19.22 -4.76 -62.69
CA ILE A 333 -19.40 -4.87 -64.14
C ILE A 333 -19.06 -3.54 -64.78
N TYR A 334 -18.40 -3.58 -65.91
CA TYR A 334 -18.15 -2.37 -66.73
C TYR A 334 -19.29 -2.25 -67.74
N THR A 335 -20.06 -1.16 -67.62
CA THR A 335 -21.17 -0.88 -68.53
C THR A 335 -21.32 0.63 -68.71
N ASN A 336 -21.65 1.06 -69.94
CA ASN A 336 -21.82 2.46 -70.28
C ASN A 336 -20.65 3.35 -69.86
N GLY A 337 -19.40 2.89 -70.06
CA GLY A 337 -18.18 3.65 -69.74
C GLY A 337 -17.83 3.72 -68.24
N LYS A 338 -18.52 2.99 -67.34
CA LYS A 338 -18.32 3.04 -65.91
C LYS A 338 -18.40 1.68 -65.24
N TRP A 339 -17.60 1.50 -64.18
CA TRP A 339 -17.66 0.32 -63.30
C TRP A 339 -18.84 0.51 -62.31
N LYS A 340 -19.74 -0.47 -62.30
CA LYS A 340 -20.91 -0.54 -61.37
C LYS A 340 -20.74 -1.76 -60.49
N ASN A 341 -20.88 -1.58 -59.15
CA ASN A 341 -20.93 -2.69 -58.20
C ASN A 341 -22.25 -3.46 -58.42
N ILE A 342 -22.19 -4.74 -58.63
CA ILE A 342 -23.35 -5.60 -58.89
C ILE A 342 -23.54 -6.70 -57.84
N ALA A 343 -22.50 -7.02 -57.06
CA ALA A 343 -22.60 -8.04 -56.03
C ALA A 343 -21.51 -7.89 -54.99
N SER A 344 -21.73 -8.50 -53.83
CA SER A 344 -20.72 -8.70 -52.76
C SER A 344 -20.72 -10.16 -52.31
N SER A 345 -19.55 -10.70 -52.02
CA SER A 345 -19.39 -12.07 -51.54
C SER A 345 -18.42 -12.14 -50.37
N THR A 346 -18.64 -13.02 -49.41
CA THR A 346 -17.73 -13.31 -48.32
C THR A 346 -16.80 -14.51 -48.64
N VAL A 347 -17.04 -15.16 -49.76
CA VAL A 347 -16.25 -16.27 -50.31
C VAL A 347 -15.66 -15.85 -51.65
N ASN A 348 -14.75 -16.65 -52.17
CA ASN A 348 -14.03 -16.39 -53.43
C ASN A 348 -14.80 -16.81 -54.69
N SER A 349 -16.14 -16.74 -54.64
CA SER A 349 -17.06 -16.98 -55.74
C SER A 349 -18.30 -16.10 -55.63
N CYS A 350 -18.99 -15.89 -56.73
CA CYS A 350 -20.25 -15.15 -56.79
C CYS A 350 -21.07 -15.55 -58.02
N ALA A 351 -22.30 -15.98 -57.82
CA ALA A 351 -23.25 -16.13 -58.88
C ALA A 351 -23.83 -14.75 -59.30
N ILE A 352 -23.80 -14.44 -60.57
CA ILE A 352 -24.31 -13.24 -61.16
C ILE A 352 -25.52 -13.57 -62.01
N ASN A 353 -26.66 -12.96 -61.70
CA ASN A 353 -27.91 -13.14 -62.36
C ASN A 353 -28.41 -11.80 -62.99
N GLY A 354 -29.33 -11.91 -63.94
CA GLY A 354 -29.96 -10.73 -64.55
C GLY A 354 -29.05 -10.00 -65.53
N LEU A 355 -28.14 -10.73 -66.15
CA LEU A 355 -27.36 -10.17 -67.26
C LEU A 355 -28.25 -10.20 -68.54
N TYR A 356 -28.20 -9.15 -69.27
CA TYR A 356 -28.93 -9.07 -70.55
C TYR A 356 -27.93 -8.96 -71.68
N ALA A 357 -28.06 -9.82 -72.65
CA ALA A 357 -27.31 -9.66 -73.89
C ALA A 357 -27.76 -8.37 -74.60
N LYS A 358 -26.80 -7.50 -74.95
CA LYS A 358 -27.03 -6.38 -75.84
C LYS A 358 -26.81 -6.82 -77.27
#